data_451325e30e14b383a53167e3c6c32e76
#
_entry.id   451325e30e14b383a53167e3c6c32e76
#
_cell.length_a   1.000
_cell.length_b   1.000
_cell.length_c   1.000
_cell.angle_alpha   90.00
_cell.angle_beta   90.00
_cell.angle_gamma   90.00
#
_symmetry.space_group_name_H-M   'P 1'
#
loop_
_entity.id
_entity.type
_entity.pdbx_description
1 polymer ?
#
loop_
_entity_poly.entity_id
_entity_poly.type
_entity_poly.pdbx_seq_one_letter_code
_entity_poly.pdbx_strand_id
1 'polypeptide(L)'
;MSEDNRAPSVARLNTFTFDGFVTNSPRLKETIAYMKGVAASNSTLIIYGDTGTGKSVLAAAIHDASPRRDKPFISFNCATIPETLIESELFGYYGGAFTGANKKGKKGYFELAHGGTIFLDEVNELSQSAQTKILKFLEDRTFIPIGSEESVSVDVRVICATNGRLRQLMEQGAFRKDLYYRLSVFEFIIPPLRERPEDIAPIASKFVAEFNRVHQHNFRLTPALIRRLRDHDYPGNVRQLRNVIERLVVISKLGMPLDFAFRVPDQQARPPQQEAKDMPMELRLVERQHIARVLELAGHNKDKAARMLGISKSTLWRKCHEMQLGQEREV
;
A
#
# COMPACT_ATOMS: atom_id res chain seq x y z
N MET A 1 51.12 24.71 -7.53
CA MET A 1 50.62 23.71 -6.53
C MET A 1 49.10 23.87 -6.51
N SER A 2 48.44 23.11 -7.33
CA SER A 2 46.96 23.09 -7.44
C SER A 2 46.45 21.83 -6.77
N GLU A 3 45.83 21.99 -5.63
CA GLU A 3 45.19 20.90 -4.86
C GLU A 3 43.95 20.41 -5.61
N ASP A 4 44.05 19.17 -5.99
CA ASP A 4 43.04 18.37 -6.69
C ASP A 4 41.94 18.01 -5.69
N ASN A 5 40.86 18.83 -5.62
CA ASN A 5 39.71 18.65 -4.72
C ASN A 5 38.71 17.67 -5.37
N ARG A 6 39.13 16.40 -5.52
CA ARG A 6 38.22 15.31 -5.91
C ARG A 6 37.33 14.93 -4.76
N ALA A 7 36.11 15.46 -4.79
CA ALA A 7 35.03 14.96 -3.94
C ALA A 7 34.89 13.43 -4.10
N PRO A 8 34.73 12.66 -3.00
CA PRO A 8 34.64 11.20 -3.09
C PRO A 8 33.42 10.82 -3.95
N SER A 9 33.68 10.12 -5.04
CA SER A 9 32.66 9.52 -5.87
C SER A 9 31.79 8.62 -5.00
N VAL A 10 30.50 8.90 -4.95
CA VAL A 10 29.49 8.00 -4.38
C VAL A 10 29.73 6.65 -5.05
N ALA A 11 30.21 5.68 -4.25
CA ALA A 11 30.49 4.33 -4.70
C ALA A 11 29.27 3.86 -5.52
N ARG A 12 29.49 3.37 -6.74
CA ARG A 12 28.47 2.73 -7.56
C ARG A 12 27.96 1.56 -6.76
N LEU A 13 26.80 1.79 -6.08
CA LEU A 13 26.09 0.73 -5.41
C LEU A 13 25.77 -0.31 -6.48
N ASN A 14 26.36 -1.52 -6.35
CA ASN A 14 26.02 -2.67 -7.19
C ASN A 14 24.55 -3.01 -6.95
N THR A 15 23.65 -2.23 -7.56
CA THR A 15 22.21 -2.34 -7.39
C THR A 15 21.71 -3.45 -8.30
N PHE A 16 21.12 -4.47 -7.70
CA PHE A 16 20.46 -5.52 -8.44
C PHE A 16 19.11 -5.00 -8.96
N THR A 17 18.86 -5.15 -10.25
CA THR A 17 17.59 -4.80 -10.88
C THR A 17 17.02 -6.01 -11.61
N PHE A 18 15.71 -6.20 -11.48
CA PHE A 18 14.95 -7.16 -12.25
C PHE A 18 13.83 -6.37 -12.95
N ASP A 19 14.07 -6.03 -14.21
CA ASP A 19 13.16 -5.27 -15.09
C ASP A 19 12.38 -4.15 -14.40
N GLY A 20 13.11 -3.26 -13.71
CA GLY A 20 12.54 -2.15 -12.96
C GLY A 20 12.32 -2.39 -11.47
N PHE A 21 12.28 -3.63 -10.98
CA PHE A 21 12.27 -3.92 -9.56
C PHE A 21 13.69 -3.81 -8.99
N VAL A 22 13.91 -2.86 -8.07
CA VAL A 22 15.21 -2.53 -7.49
C VAL A 22 15.33 -3.10 -6.10
N THR A 23 16.37 -3.88 -5.81
CA THR A 23 16.66 -4.37 -4.46
C THR A 23 18.15 -4.57 -4.21
N ASN A 24 18.56 -4.33 -2.97
CA ASN A 24 19.85 -4.73 -2.43
C ASN A 24 19.70 -5.77 -1.30
N SER A 25 18.46 -6.08 -0.91
CA SER A 25 18.17 -7.11 0.10
C SER A 25 18.65 -8.48 -0.38
N PRO A 26 19.56 -9.17 0.37
CA PRO A 26 20.03 -10.50 0.01
C PRO A 26 18.87 -11.49 -0.15
N ARG A 27 17.92 -11.48 0.79
CA ARG A 27 16.74 -12.34 0.77
C ARG A 27 15.90 -12.14 -0.50
N LEU A 28 15.68 -10.88 -0.91
CA LEU A 28 14.92 -10.61 -2.13
C LEU A 28 15.71 -10.98 -3.40
N LYS A 29 17.04 -10.83 -3.40
CA LYS A 29 17.88 -11.26 -4.53
C LYS A 29 17.76 -12.77 -4.77
N GLU A 30 17.81 -13.58 -3.72
CA GLU A 30 17.60 -15.03 -3.80
C GLU A 30 16.19 -15.36 -4.31
N THR A 31 15.18 -14.72 -3.74
CA THR A 31 13.78 -14.88 -4.17
C THR A 31 13.63 -14.55 -5.66
N ILE A 32 14.21 -13.44 -6.13
CA ILE A 32 14.13 -13.03 -7.53
C ILE A 32 14.90 -14.00 -8.45
N ALA A 33 16.03 -14.51 -8.01
CA ALA A 33 16.76 -15.53 -8.78
C ALA A 33 15.89 -16.79 -9.00
N TYR A 34 15.18 -17.24 -7.97
CA TYR A 34 14.20 -18.32 -8.08
C TYR A 34 13.03 -17.95 -9.01
N MET A 35 12.50 -16.72 -8.90
CA MET A 35 11.39 -16.23 -9.73
C MET A 35 11.73 -16.20 -11.22
N LYS A 36 12.99 -15.94 -11.59
CA LYS A 36 13.42 -16.01 -13.00
C LYS A 36 13.20 -17.40 -13.60
N GLY A 37 13.44 -18.46 -12.83
CA GLY A 37 13.12 -19.83 -13.22
C GLY A 37 11.60 -20.03 -13.37
N VAL A 38 10.81 -19.54 -12.42
CA VAL A 38 9.34 -19.61 -12.45
C VAL A 38 8.75 -18.76 -13.59
N ALA A 39 9.39 -17.64 -13.96
CA ALA A 39 8.94 -16.80 -15.05
C ALA A 39 8.86 -17.53 -16.38
N ALA A 40 9.75 -18.51 -16.63
CA ALA A 40 9.73 -19.34 -17.82
C ALA A 40 8.53 -20.31 -17.88
N SER A 41 7.86 -20.58 -16.76
CA SER A 41 6.65 -21.41 -16.70
C SER A 41 5.38 -20.61 -16.96
N ASN A 42 4.30 -21.32 -17.36
CA ASN A 42 2.95 -20.73 -17.45
C ASN A 42 2.14 -20.87 -16.15
N SER A 43 2.80 -21.29 -15.06
CA SER A 43 2.13 -21.53 -13.78
C SER A 43 1.59 -20.23 -13.17
N THR A 44 0.50 -20.35 -12.42
CA THR A 44 -0.07 -19.29 -11.61
C THR A 44 0.85 -18.97 -10.44
N LEU A 45 0.85 -17.74 -10.00
CA LEU A 45 1.59 -17.32 -8.82
C LEU A 45 0.86 -16.22 -8.05
N ILE A 46 1.07 -16.17 -6.75
CA ILE A 46 0.56 -15.12 -5.87
C ILE A 46 1.73 -14.33 -5.28
N ILE A 47 1.65 -13.02 -5.35
CA ILE A 47 2.58 -12.08 -4.73
C ILE A 47 1.93 -11.50 -3.47
N TYR A 48 2.47 -11.81 -2.31
CA TYR A 48 2.08 -11.25 -1.03
C TYR A 48 2.91 -10.02 -0.69
N GLY A 49 2.31 -9.04 -0.07
CA GLY A 49 3.01 -7.88 0.47
C GLY A 49 2.08 -6.72 0.78
N ASP A 50 2.45 -5.90 1.74
CA ASP A 50 1.71 -4.71 2.13
C ASP A 50 1.48 -3.77 0.94
N THR A 51 0.49 -2.88 1.07
CA THR A 51 0.24 -1.85 0.06
C THR A 51 1.48 -0.99 -0.17
N GLY A 52 1.83 -0.78 -1.44
CA GLY A 52 2.97 0.05 -1.82
C GLY A 52 4.34 -0.62 -1.75
N THR A 53 4.44 -1.93 -1.52
CA THR A 53 5.72 -2.67 -1.49
C THR A 53 6.34 -2.92 -2.86
N GLY A 54 5.56 -2.79 -3.96
CA GLY A 54 6.03 -2.98 -5.33
C GLY A 54 5.50 -4.26 -5.99
N LYS A 55 4.38 -4.84 -5.54
CA LYS A 55 3.77 -6.05 -6.12
C LYS A 55 3.55 -5.95 -7.62
N SER A 56 2.97 -4.85 -8.10
CA SER A 56 2.68 -4.64 -9.53
C SER A 56 3.96 -4.52 -10.36
N VAL A 57 5.00 -3.86 -9.83
CA VAL A 57 6.32 -3.77 -10.49
C VAL A 57 6.95 -5.15 -10.63
N LEU A 58 6.84 -5.98 -9.59
CA LEU A 58 7.37 -7.33 -9.62
C LEU A 58 6.59 -8.23 -10.59
N ALA A 59 5.26 -8.09 -10.65
CA ALA A 59 4.43 -8.83 -11.61
C ALA A 59 4.80 -8.49 -13.06
N ALA A 60 5.02 -7.21 -13.37
CA ALA A 60 5.50 -6.78 -14.68
C ALA A 60 6.89 -7.36 -15.00
N ALA A 61 7.83 -7.30 -14.04
CA ALA A 61 9.16 -7.88 -14.21
C ALA A 61 9.14 -9.40 -14.46
N ILE A 62 8.21 -10.13 -13.83
CA ILE A 62 8.01 -11.57 -14.09
C ILE A 62 7.47 -11.81 -15.50
N HIS A 63 6.56 -10.96 -15.97
CA HIS A 63 6.06 -11.03 -17.34
C HIS A 63 7.17 -10.77 -18.35
N ASP A 64 7.95 -9.70 -18.17
CA ASP A 64 9.05 -9.30 -19.05
C ASP A 64 10.17 -10.36 -19.12
N ALA A 65 10.35 -11.13 -18.04
CA ALA A 65 11.28 -12.26 -18.00
C ALA A 65 10.69 -13.58 -18.54
N SER A 66 9.45 -13.59 -18.99
CA SER A 66 8.74 -14.79 -19.46
C SER A 66 8.80 -14.95 -20.99
N PRO A 67 8.46 -16.14 -21.54
CA PRO A 67 8.26 -16.32 -22.97
C PRO A 67 7.15 -15.44 -23.57
N ARG A 68 6.32 -14.82 -22.72
CA ARG A 68 5.19 -13.95 -23.12
C ARG A 68 5.55 -12.45 -23.06
N ARG A 69 6.83 -12.07 -22.90
CA ARG A 69 7.27 -10.67 -22.72
C ARG A 69 6.79 -9.72 -23.84
N ASP A 70 6.66 -10.22 -25.08
CA ASP A 70 6.23 -9.43 -26.24
C ASP A 70 4.68 -9.52 -26.46
N LYS A 71 3.94 -10.10 -25.50
CA LYS A 71 2.50 -10.30 -25.52
C LYS A 71 1.82 -9.34 -24.54
N PRO A 72 0.49 -9.17 -24.60
CA PRO A 72 -0.23 -8.27 -23.70
C PRO A 72 0.04 -8.57 -22.22
N PHE A 73 0.33 -7.53 -21.43
CA PHE A 73 0.29 -7.54 -19.97
C PHE A 73 -0.87 -6.68 -19.51
N ILE A 74 -1.93 -7.31 -19.04
CA ILE A 74 -3.16 -6.63 -18.63
C ILE A 74 -3.21 -6.62 -17.10
N SER A 75 -3.21 -5.42 -16.51
CA SER A 75 -3.33 -5.24 -15.06
C SER A 75 -4.76 -4.86 -14.68
N PHE A 76 -5.35 -5.60 -13.76
CA PHE A 76 -6.68 -5.37 -13.21
C PHE A 76 -6.62 -5.30 -11.70
N ASN A 77 -7.06 -4.19 -11.11
CA ASN A 77 -7.13 -4.02 -9.67
C ASN A 77 -8.56 -4.25 -9.18
N CYS A 78 -8.76 -5.33 -8.43
CA CYS A 78 -10.08 -5.73 -7.95
C CYS A 78 -10.70 -4.75 -6.96
N ALA A 79 -9.88 -4.00 -6.22
CA ALA A 79 -10.36 -3.03 -5.23
C ALA A 79 -10.85 -1.71 -5.83
N THR A 80 -10.52 -1.41 -7.09
CA THR A 80 -10.90 -0.13 -7.74
C THR A 80 -12.22 -0.21 -8.50
N ILE A 81 -12.73 -1.40 -8.73
CA ILE A 81 -13.95 -1.65 -9.50
C ILE A 81 -15.08 -2.03 -8.55
N PRO A 82 -16.28 -1.44 -8.67
CA PRO A 82 -17.44 -1.88 -7.90
C PRO A 82 -17.67 -3.39 -8.06
N GLU A 83 -17.96 -4.09 -6.95
CA GLU A 83 -18.13 -5.55 -6.92
C GLU A 83 -19.09 -6.05 -8.01
N THR A 84 -20.20 -5.33 -8.24
CA THR A 84 -21.21 -5.63 -9.26
C THR A 84 -20.73 -5.56 -10.70
N LEU A 85 -19.59 -4.89 -10.94
CA LEU A 85 -19.00 -4.71 -12.27
C LEU A 85 -17.79 -5.59 -12.53
N ILE A 86 -17.19 -6.19 -11.49
CA ILE A 86 -15.97 -7.00 -11.61
C ILE A 86 -16.14 -8.10 -12.67
N GLU A 87 -17.26 -8.83 -12.64
CA GLU A 87 -17.50 -9.89 -13.60
C GLU A 87 -17.61 -9.39 -15.04
N SER A 88 -18.36 -8.30 -15.25
CA SER A 88 -18.54 -7.72 -16.59
C SER A 88 -17.24 -7.15 -17.15
N GLU A 89 -16.37 -6.64 -16.29
CA GLU A 89 -15.05 -6.16 -16.68
C GLU A 89 -14.10 -7.34 -17.00
N LEU A 90 -14.03 -8.35 -16.14
CA LEU A 90 -13.11 -9.49 -16.32
C LEU A 90 -13.50 -10.37 -17.50
N PHE A 91 -14.79 -10.73 -17.64
CA PHE A 91 -15.27 -11.72 -18.60
C PHE A 91 -16.00 -11.14 -19.80
N GLY A 92 -16.32 -9.83 -19.74
CA GLY A 92 -17.07 -9.18 -20.81
C GLY A 92 -18.58 -9.49 -20.79
N TYR A 93 -19.30 -8.88 -21.70
CA TYR A 93 -20.73 -9.08 -21.87
C TYR A 93 -21.17 -8.85 -23.33
N TYR A 94 -22.25 -9.52 -23.71
CA TYR A 94 -22.92 -9.30 -25.01
C TYR A 94 -23.93 -8.17 -24.90
N GLY A 95 -24.25 -7.57 -26.07
CA GLY A 95 -25.20 -6.47 -26.13
C GLY A 95 -26.58 -6.85 -25.58
N GLY A 96 -27.10 -6.01 -24.64
CA GLY A 96 -28.40 -6.27 -24.02
C GLY A 96 -28.36 -7.19 -22.78
N ALA A 97 -27.19 -7.60 -22.32
CA ALA A 97 -27.03 -8.51 -21.17
C ALA A 97 -27.63 -7.96 -19.84
N PHE A 98 -27.70 -6.65 -19.69
CA PHE A 98 -28.31 -5.97 -18.52
C PHE A 98 -28.72 -4.54 -18.88
N THR A 99 -29.54 -3.91 -18.03
CA THR A 99 -29.99 -2.53 -18.20
C THR A 99 -28.80 -1.56 -18.17
N GLY A 100 -28.57 -0.83 -19.27
CA GLY A 100 -27.42 0.06 -19.45
C GLY A 100 -26.22 -0.58 -20.16
N ALA A 101 -26.28 -1.86 -20.53
CA ALA A 101 -25.24 -2.51 -21.33
C ALA A 101 -25.12 -1.85 -22.71
N ASN A 102 -23.88 -1.68 -23.19
CA ASN A 102 -23.64 -1.22 -24.56
C ASN A 102 -24.25 -2.21 -25.55
N LYS A 103 -24.98 -1.71 -26.56
CA LYS A 103 -25.62 -2.53 -27.60
C LYS A 103 -24.62 -3.42 -28.36
N LYS A 104 -23.36 -3.03 -28.46
CA LYS A 104 -22.29 -3.80 -29.13
C LYS A 104 -21.63 -4.84 -28.22
N GLY A 105 -22.00 -4.88 -26.93
CA GLY A 105 -21.26 -5.66 -25.94
C GLY A 105 -19.89 -5.06 -25.58
N LYS A 106 -19.11 -5.78 -24.75
CA LYS A 106 -17.75 -5.40 -24.35
C LYS A 106 -16.90 -6.65 -24.14
N LYS A 107 -15.71 -6.68 -24.72
CA LYS A 107 -14.70 -7.70 -24.44
C LYS A 107 -14.18 -7.57 -23.01
N GLY A 108 -14.05 -8.70 -22.31
CA GLY A 108 -13.48 -8.74 -20.98
C GLY A 108 -11.95 -8.70 -20.95
N TYR A 109 -11.38 -8.39 -19.79
CA TYR A 109 -9.93 -8.34 -19.62
C TYR A 109 -9.24 -9.68 -19.88
N PHE A 110 -9.87 -10.83 -19.62
CA PHE A 110 -9.34 -12.14 -19.98
C PHE A 110 -9.20 -12.31 -21.51
N GLU A 111 -10.15 -11.81 -22.28
CA GLU A 111 -10.07 -11.85 -23.75
C GLU A 111 -8.97 -10.91 -24.27
N LEU A 112 -8.86 -9.71 -23.68
CA LEU A 112 -7.79 -8.74 -24.02
C LEU A 112 -6.40 -9.25 -23.68
N ALA A 113 -6.28 -10.11 -22.66
CA ALA A 113 -5.01 -10.73 -22.23
C ALA A 113 -4.64 -11.98 -23.05
N HIS A 114 -5.43 -12.37 -24.06
CA HIS A 114 -5.19 -13.58 -24.84
C HIS A 114 -3.76 -13.65 -25.41
N GLY A 115 -3.10 -14.80 -25.25
CA GLY A 115 -1.71 -15.03 -25.60
C GLY A 115 -0.69 -14.45 -24.60
N GLY A 116 -1.13 -13.59 -23.67
CA GLY A 116 -0.30 -12.83 -22.72
C GLY A 116 -0.47 -13.21 -21.26
N THR A 117 -0.49 -12.19 -20.41
CA THR A 117 -0.59 -12.32 -18.95
C THR A 117 -1.62 -11.37 -18.39
N ILE A 118 -2.49 -11.84 -17.50
CA ILE A 118 -3.34 -11.00 -16.66
C ILE A 118 -2.75 -10.93 -15.25
N PHE A 119 -2.64 -9.72 -14.72
CA PHE A 119 -2.26 -9.44 -13.34
C PHE A 119 -3.48 -8.97 -12.55
N LEU A 120 -3.92 -9.78 -11.58
CA LEU A 120 -5.03 -9.48 -10.69
C LEU A 120 -4.50 -8.94 -9.37
N ASP A 121 -4.57 -7.63 -9.16
CA ASP A 121 -4.15 -6.99 -7.90
C ASP A 121 -5.31 -6.98 -6.90
N GLU A 122 -5.00 -7.17 -5.62
CA GLU A 122 -5.94 -7.27 -4.50
C GLU A 122 -7.05 -8.31 -4.74
N VAL A 123 -6.63 -9.56 -5.08
CA VAL A 123 -7.58 -10.68 -5.36
C VAL A 123 -8.49 -11.02 -4.17
N ASN A 124 -8.14 -10.60 -2.98
CA ASN A 124 -8.96 -10.70 -1.77
C ASN A 124 -10.28 -9.92 -1.85
N GLU A 125 -10.39 -8.97 -2.77
CA GLU A 125 -11.61 -8.14 -3.00
C GLU A 125 -12.57 -8.76 -4.04
N LEU A 126 -12.28 -9.96 -4.55
CA LEU A 126 -13.14 -10.64 -5.51
C LEU A 126 -14.44 -11.12 -4.87
N SER A 127 -15.58 -10.86 -5.52
CA SER A 127 -16.86 -11.45 -5.16
C SER A 127 -16.87 -12.97 -5.28
N GLN A 128 -17.74 -13.65 -4.55
CA GLN A 128 -17.89 -15.12 -4.61
C GLN A 128 -18.20 -15.61 -6.03
N SER A 129 -19.00 -14.87 -6.81
CA SER A 129 -19.33 -15.20 -8.19
C SER A 129 -18.12 -15.04 -9.12
N ALA A 130 -17.34 -13.96 -8.97
CA ALA A 130 -16.10 -13.77 -9.73
C ALA A 130 -15.06 -14.85 -9.38
N GLN A 131 -14.93 -15.23 -8.11
CA GLN A 131 -14.07 -16.34 -7.68
C GLN A 131 -14.44 -17.66 -8.37
N THR A 132 -15.75 -17.97 -8.48
CA THR A 132 -16.24 -19.18 -9.14
C THR A 132 -15.89 -19.19 -10.63
N LYS A 133 -16.07 -18.07 -11.32
CA LYS A 133 -15.76 -17.96 -12.74
C LYS A 133 -14.24 -18.01 -13.02
N ILE A 134 -13.43 -17.41 -12.15
CA ILE A 134 -11.96 -17.50 -12.26
C ILE A 134 -11.50 -18.92 -12.05
N LEU A 135 -12.06 -19.64 -11.06
CA LEU A 135 -11.74 -21.04 -10.83
C LEU A 135 -12.01 -21.86 -12.09
N LYS A 136 -13.23 -21.75 -12.67
CA LYS A 136 -13.59 -22.45 -13.90
C LYS A 136 -12.63 -22.10 -15.05
N PHE A 137 -12.28 -20.83 -15.21
CA PHE A 137 -11.29 -20.42 -16.20
C PHE A 137 -9.91 -21.07 -15.97
N LEU A 138 -9.45 -21.16 -14.72
CA LEU A 138 -8.16 -21.79 -14.42
C LEU A 138 -8.16 -23.30 -14.72
N GLU A 139 -9.31 -23.97 -14.62
CA GLU A 139 -9.47 -25.39 -14.92
C GLU A 139 -9.58 -25.64 -16.43
N ASP A 140 -10.51 -24.96 -17.09
CA ASP A 140 -10.94 -25.28 -18.46
C ASP A 140 -10.30 -24.38 -19.53
N ARG A 141 -9.66 -23.26 -19.12
CA ARG A 141 -9.17 -22.19 -20.03
C ARG A 141 -10.27 -21.57 -20.87
N THR A 142 -11.52 -21.67 -20.42
CA THR A 142 -12.70 -21.12 -21.04
C THR A 142 -13.55 -20.37 -20.02
N PHE A 143 -14.33 -19.41 -20.50
CA PHE A 143 -15.35 -18.72 -19.71
C PHE A 143 -16.53 -18.35 -20.59
N ILE A 144 -17.67 -18.05 -19.97
CA ILE A 144 -18.87 -17.59 -20.66
C ILE A 144 -19.08 -16.12 -20.34
N PRO A 145 -19.06 -15.20 -21.33
CA PRO A 145 -19.38 -13.79 -21.14
C PRO A 145 -20.81 -13.61 -20.61
N ILE A 146 -21.07 -12.51 -19.93
CA ILE A 146 -22.41 -12.23 -19.39
C ILE A 146 -23.42 -12.05 -20.54
N GLY A 147 -24.55 -12.75 -20.43
CA GLY A 147 -25.58 -12.71 -21.47
C GLY A 147 -25.27 -13.54 -22.71
N SER A 148 -24.27 -14.42 -22.67
CA SER A 148 -23.96 -15.40 -23.71
C SER A 148 -24.20 -16.84 -23.23
N GLU A 149 -24.47 -17.73 -24.15
CA GLU A 149 -24.44 -19.19 -23.93
C GLU A 149 -23.15 -19.81 -24.51
N GLU A 150 -22.42 -19.06 -25.33
CA GLU A 150 -21.19 -19.54 -25.97
C GLU A 150 -19.98 -19.33 -25.08
N SER A 151 -19.13 -20.37 -24.98
CA SER A 151 -17.88 -20.30 -24.25
C SER A 151 -16.77 -19.70 -25.11
N VAL A 152 -15.96 -18.85 -24.51
CA VAL A 152 -14.78 -18.25 -25.12
C VAL A 152 -13.53 -18.93 -24.53
N SER A 153 -12.66 -19.48 -25.42
CA SER A 153 -11.38 -20.07 -25.02
C SER A 153 -10.25 -19.07 -25.18
N VAL A 154 -9.44 -18.90 -24.13
CA VAL A 154 -8.28 -17.99 -24.15
C VAL A 154 -7.08 -18.65 -23.45
N ASP A 155 -5.90 -18.41 -24.01
CA ASP A 155 -4.64 -18.78 -23.37
C ASP A 155 -4.05 -17.59 -22.63
N VAL A 156 -4.21 -17.54 -21.30
CA VAL A 156 -3.75 -16.43 -20.46
C VAL A 156 -3.00 -16.98 -19.25
N ARG A 157 -1.81 -16.43 -18.99
CA ARG A 157 -1.11 -16.64 -17.72
C ARG A 157 -1.70 -15.73 -16.65
N VAL A 158 -1.94 -16.28 -15.46
CA VAL A 158 -2.49 -15.52 -14.32
C VAL A 158 -1.42 -15.26 -13.27
N ILE A 159 -1.22 -14.00 -12.91
CA ILE A 159 -0.41 -13.54 -11.78
C ILE A 159 -1.36 -12.80 -10.84
N CYS A 160 -1.33 -13.13 -9.54
CA CYS A 160 -2.16 -12.49 -8.54
C CYS A 160 -1.34 -11.74 -7.51
N ALA A 161 -1.94 -10.73 -6.89
CA ALA A 161 -1.36 -10.08 -5.73
C ALA A 161 -2.40 -9.82 -4.62
N THR A 162 -1.93 -9.80 -3.38
CA THR A 162 -2.76 -9.57 -2.20
C THR A 162 -1.93 -8.96 -1.06
N ASN A 163 -2.61 -8.33 -0.11
CA ASN A 163 -2.03 -7.78 1.11
C ASN A 163 -1.84 -8.79 2.27
N GLY A 164 -2.00 -10.11 2.01
CA GLY A 164 -1.69 -11.16 2.98
C GLY A 164 -2.90 -11.76 3.74
N ARG A 165 -4.13 -11.29 3.49
CA ARG A 165 -5.33 -11.75 4.23
C ARG A 165 -6.02 -12.98 3.64
N LEU A 166 -5.54 -13.56 2.54
CA LEU A 166 -6.25 -14.67 1.85
C LEU A 166 -6.50 -15.87 2.75
N ARG A 167 -5.54 -16.29 3.58
CA ARG A 167 -5.72 -17.44 4.49
C ARG A 167 -6.81 -17.17 5.51
N GLN A 168 -6.84 -15.98 6.09
CA GLN A 168 -7.89 -15.59 7.03
C GLN A 168 -9.26 -15.52 6.35
N LEU A 169 -9.35 -15.00 5.13
CA LEU A 169 -10.59 -14.97 4.35
C LEU A 169 -11.08 -16.36 3.98
N MET A 170 -10.18 -17.33 3.72
CA MET A 170 -10.56 -18.74 3.52
C MET A 170 -11.17 -19.37 4.78
N GLU A 171 -10.59 -19.10 5.95
CA GLU A 171 -11.13 -19.59 7.23
C GLU A 171 -12.51 -19.02 7.53
N GLN A 172 -12.74 -17.78 7.14
CA GLN A 172 -14.03 -17.09 7.27
C GLN A 172 -15.05 -17.45 6.16
N GLY A 173 -14.66 -18.27 5.17
CA GLY A 173 -15.51 -18.62 4.03
C GLY A 173 -15.70 -17.49 3.01
N ALA A 174 -14.99 -16.35 3.16
CA ALA A 174 -15.06 -15.23 2.23
C ALA A 174 -14.20 -15.44 0.97
N PHE A 175 -13.23 -16.33 1.02
CA PHE A 175 -12.44 -16.76 -0.13
C PHE A 175 -12.48 -18.27 -0.28
N ARG A 176 -12.69 -18.77 -1.50
CA ARG A 176 -12.84 -20.21 -1.78
C ARG A 176 -11.49 -20.92 -1.64
N LYS A 177 -11.48 -22.06 -0.96
CA LYS A 177 -10.28 -22.90 -0.78
C LYS A 177 -9.76 -23.50 -2.08
N ASP A 178 -10.69 -23.95 -2.94
CA ASP A 178 -10.35 -24.54 -4.24
C ASP A 178 -9.64 -23.53 -5.17
N LEU A 179 -10.15 -22.29 -5.25
CA LEU A 179 -9.50 -21.23 -5.98
C LEU A 179 -8.12 -20.87 -5.41
N TYR A 180 -8.00 -20.77 -4.08
CA TYR A 180 -6.72 -20.51 -3.44
C TYR A 180 -5.65 -21.51 -3.87
N TYR A 181 -5.90 -22.80 -3.76
CA TYR A 181 -4.93 -23.83 -4.14
C TYR A 181 -4.62 -23.84 -5.64
N ARG A 182 -5.54 -23.39 -6.48
CA ARG A 182 -5.31 -23.27 -7.92
C ARG A 182 -4.48 -22.05 -8.29
N LEU A 183 -4.57 -20.97 -7.51
CA LEU A 183 -3.77 -19.76 -7.66
C LEU A 183 -2.38 -19.86 -7.04
N SER A 184 -2.25 -20.54 -5.90
CA SER A 184 -1.03 -20.61 -5.08
C SER A 184 -0.07 -21.73 -5.49
N VAL A 185 0.15 -21.92 -6.81
CA VAL A 185 1.18 -22.86 -7.27
C VAL A 185 2.57 -22.37 -6.87
N PHE A 186 2.81 -21.06 -6.98
CA PHE A 186 3.97 -20.40 -6.43
C PHE A 186 3.53 -19.21 -5.59
N GLU A 187 4.20 -19.02 -4.45
CA GLU A 187 3.95 -17.90 -3.53
C GLU A 187 5.23 -17.09 -3.33
N PHE A 188 5.12 -15.76 -3.45
CA PHE A 188 6.22 -14.83 -3.21
C PHE A 188 5.81 -13.77 -2.22
N ILE A 189 6.69 -13.50 -1.26
CA ILE A 189 6.45 -12.49 -0.22
C ILE A 189 7.42 -11.34 -0.42
N ILE A 190 6.88 -10.13 -0.63
CA ILE A 190 7.66 -8.90 -0.62
C ILE A 190 7.55 -8.31 0.78
N PRO A 191 8.65 -8.29 1.57
CA PRO A 191 8.63 -7.69 2.90
C PRO A 191 8.39 -6.18 2.82
N PRO A 192 7.82 -5.58 3.86
CA PRO A 192 7.66 -4.13 3.95
C PRO A 192 9.04 -3.43 3.93
N LEU A 193 9.04 -2.15 3.50
CA LEU A 193 10.28 -1.42 3.28
C LEU A 193 11.14 -1.28 4.56
N ARG A 194 10.52 -1.18 5.74
CA ARG A 194 11.20 -1.16 7.05
C ARG A 194 12.04 -2.41 7.35
N GLU A 195 11.70 -3.56 6.74
CA GLU A 195 12.45 -4.82 6.88
C GLU A 195 13.55 -5.00 5.83
N ARG A 196 13.71 -4.03 4.91
CA ARG A 196 14.76 -3.99 3.89
C ARG A 196 15.37 -2.59 3.73
N PRO A 197 15.96 -2.03 4.80
CA PRO A 197 16.50 -0.67 4.80
C PRO A 197 17.63 -0.47 3.77
N GLU A 198 18.31 -1.54 3.36
CA GLU A 198 19.32 -1.54 2.28
C GLU A 198 18.75 -1.17 0.91
N ASP A 199 17.42 -1.31 0.71
CA ASP A 199 16.74 -0.96 -0.54
C ASP A 199 16.39 0.53 -0.62
N ILE A 200 16.36 1.25 0.51
CA ILE A 200 15.93 2.64 0.56
C ILE A 200 16.82 3.53 -0.33
N ALA A 201 18.14 3.42 -0.21
CA ALA A 201 19.06 4.25 -0.97
C ALA A 201 19.00 4.01 -2.49
N PRO A 202 19.04 2.77 -3.00
CA PRO A 202 18.94 2.52 -4.44
C PRO A 202 17.57 2.89 -5.01
N ILE A 203 16.48 2.63 -4.30
CA ILE A 203 15.11 3.01 -4.72
C ILE A 203 14.99 4.54 -4.73
N ALA A 204 15.46 5.24 -3.68
CA ALA A 204 15.46 6.70 -3.63
C ALA A 204 16.28 7.31 -4.78
N SER A 205 17.45 6.75 -5.10
CA SER A 205 18.29 7.20 -6.21
C SER A 205 17.58 7.07 -7.56
N LYS A 206 16.85 5.97 -7.78
CA LYS A 206 16.01 5.78 -8.97
C LYS A 206 14.95 6.87 -9.09
N PHE A 207 14.23 7.16 -8.00
CA PHE A 207 13.19 8.20 -7.99
C PHE A 207 13.77 9.60 -8.16
N VAL A 208 14.93 9.90 -7.57
CA VAL A 208 15.62 11.18 -7.79
C VAL A 208 15.94 11.37 -9.27
N ALA A 209 16.47 10.34 -9.95
CA ALA A 209 16.75 10.42 -11.37
C ALA A 209 15.48 10.64 -12.21
N GLU A 210 14.37 9.98 -11.85
CA GLU A 210 13.04 10.16 -12.47
C GLU A 210 12.54 11.60 -12.29
N PHE A 211 12.47 12.08 -11.03
CA PHE A 211 11.92 13.41 -10.73
C PHE A 211 12.81 14.55 -11.17
N ASN A 212 14.14 14.40 -11.18
CA ASN A 212 15.05 15.37 -11.77
C ASN A 212 14.72 15.61 -13.25
N ARG A 213 14.40 14.53 -13.99
CA ARG A 213 14.01 14.62 -15.40
C ARG A 213 12.64 15.32 -15.55
N VAL A 214 11.65 14.95 -14.73
CA VAL A 214 10.30 15.52 -14.76
C VAL A 214 10.33 17.02 -14.41
N HIS A 215 11.03 17.37 -13.35
CA HIS A 215 11.07 18.75 -12.83
C HIS A 215 12.22 19.59 -13.41
N GLN A 216 13.02 19.05 -14.34
CA GLN A 216 14.20 19.71 -14.93
C GLN A 216 15.12 20.31 -13.84
N HIS A 217 15.46 19.49 -12.85
CA HIS A 217 16.29 19.87 -11.70
C HIS A 217 17.45 18.88 -11.53
N ASN A 218 18.47 19.26 -10.77
CA ASN A 218 19.65 18.42 -10.50
C ASN A 218 19.83 18.20 -8.99
N PHE A 219 18.80 17.68 -8.35
CA PHE A 219 18.85 17.33 -6.94
C PHE A 219 19.74 16.11 -6.73
N ARG A 220 20.51 16.08 -5.62
CA ARG A 220 21.38 14.96 -5.25
C ARG A 220 21.11 14.53 -3.81
N LEU A 221 21.07 13.22 -3.59
CA LEU A 221 21.01 12.66 -2.25
C LEU A 221 22.38 12.79 -1.57
N THR A 222 22.41 13.48 -0.43
CA THR A 222 23.59 13.52 0.44
C THR A 222 23.61 12.30 1.39
N PRO A 223 24.77 11.92 1.93
CA PRO A 223 24.84 10.84 2.94
C PRO A 223 23.97 11.10 4.17
N ALA A 224 23.82 12.37 4.58
CA ALA A 224 22.94 12.77 5.68
C ALA A 224 21.46 12.52 5.36
N LEU A 225 21.01 12.87 4.14
CA LEU A 225 19.65 12.59 3.68
C LEU A 225 19.37 11.09 3.58
N ILE A 226 20.33 10.29 3.09
CA ILE A 226 20.17 8.83 3.01
C ILE A 226 20.01 8.23 4.40
N ARG A 227 20.79 8.68 5.40
CA ARG A 227 20.60 8.23 6.79
C ARG A 227 19.20 8.58 7.28
N ARG A 228 18.77 9.82 7.12
CA ARG A 228 17.44 10.27 7.54
C ARG A 228 16.31 9.51 6.83
N LEU A 229 16.46 9.17 5.55
CA LEU A 229 15.50 8.34 4.83
C LEU A 229 15.42 6.92 5.40
N ARG A 230 16.54 6.35 5.90
CA ARG A 230 16.57 5.02 6.52
C ARG A 230 15.92 4.97 7.90
N ASP A 231 15.92 6.09 8.62
CA ASP A 231 15.36 6.20 9.98
C ASP A 231 13.82 6.29 9.98
N HIS A 232 13.19 6.26 8.82
CA HIS A 232 11.74 6.38 8.70
C HIS A 232 11.09 5.01 8.42
N ASP A 233 9.97 4.70 9.11
CA ASP A 233 9.30 3.39 9.05
C ASP A 233 8.52 3.09 7.76
N TYR A 234 8.16 4.10 7.00
CA TYR A 234 7.41 3.99 5.74
C TYR A 234 6.16 3.08 5.82
N PRO A 235 5.11 3.41 6.59
CA PRO A 235 3.88 2.62 6.62
C PRO A 235 3.23 2.48 5.22
N GLY A 236 3.45 3.44 4.30
CA GLY A 236 3.07 3.37 2.89
C GLY A 236 4.14 2.78 1.96
N ASN A 237 5.20 2.17 2.53
CA ASN A 237 6.26 1.48 1.81
C ASN A 237 6.93 2.33 0.71
N VAL A 238 7.22 1.73 -0.44
CA VAL A 238 7.88 2.39 -1.58
C VAL A 238 7.04 3.52 -2.15
N ARG A 239 5.69 3.41 -2.08
CA ARG A 239 4.79 4.51 -2.51
C ARG A 239 5.00 5.76 -1.65
N GLN A 240 5.16 5.60 -0.34
CA GLN A 240 5.45 6.73 0.55
C GLN A 240 6.86 7.28 0.32
N LEU A 241 7.87 6.41 0.17
CA LEU A 241 9.22 6.85 -0.17
C LEU A 241 9.24 7.66 -1.46
N ARG A 242 8.54 7.23 -2.52
CA ARG A 242 8.39 7.96 -3.78
C ARG A 242 7.87 9.38 -3.55
N ASN A 243 6.81 9.52 -2.75
CA ASN A 243 6.23 10.83 -2.43
C ASN A 243 7.19 11.73 -1.62
N VAL A 244 7.99 11.16 -0.71
CA VAL A 244 9.01 11.91 0.04
C VAL A 244 10.10 12.40 -0.91
N ILE A 245 10.58 11.57 -1.83
CA ILE A 245 11.61 11.95 -2.80
C ILE A 245 11.10 13.01 -3.76
N GLU A 246 9.87 12.90 -4.25
CA GLU A 246 9.25 13.93 -5.10
C GLU A 246 9.22 15.29 -4.39
N ARG A 247 8.76 15.30 -3.13
CA ARG A 247 8.76 16.54 -2.30
C ARG A 247 10.17 17.09 -2.11
N LEU A 248 11.17 16.24 -1.85
CA LEU A 248 12.57 16.68 -1.72
C LEU A 248 13.07 17.39 -2.98
N VAL A 249 12.79 16.82 -4.15
CA VAL A 249 13.21 17.41 -5.44
C VAL A 249 12.51 18.76 -5.66
N VAL A 250 11.19 18.83 -5.44
CA VAL A 250 10.41 20.06 -5.62
C VAL A 250 10.82 21.16 -4.63
N ILE A 251 10.94 20.83 -3.34
CA ILE A 251 11.35 21.78 -2.28
C ILE A 251 12.77 22.28 -2.52
N SER A 252 13.69 21.41 -2.95
CA SER A 252 15.04 21.81 -3.34
C SER A 252 15.03 22.80 -4.51
N LYS A 253 14.19 22.58 -5.51
CA LYS A 253 14.04 23.50 -6.66
C LYS A 253 13.52 24.88 -6.23
N LEU A 254 12.66 24.91 -5.21
CA LEU A 254 12.11 26.15 -4.64
C LEU A 254 13.07 26.85 -3.66
N GLY A 255 14.25 26.28 -3.37
CA GLY A 255 15.21 26.83 -2.40
C GLY A 255 14.73 26.77 -0.95
N MET A 256 13.74 25.94 -0.63
CA MET A 256 13.16 25.82 0.71
C MET A 256 13.91 24.79 1.56
N PRO A 257 13.84 24.87 2.91
CA PRO A 257 14.44 23.88 3.80
C PRO A 257 13.89 22.45 3.54
N LEU A 258 14.79 21.48 3.34
CA LEU A 258 14.43 20.09 3.00
C LEU A 258 13.63 19.37 4.11
N ASP A 259 13.65 19.91 5.33
CA ASP A 259 12.86 19.37 6.46
C ASP A 259 11.35 19.33 6.19
N PHE A 260 10.85 20.24 5.36
CA PHE A 260 9.45 20.24 4.94
C PHE A 260 9.03 19.00 4.17
N ALA A 261 9.97 18.31 3.49
CA ALA A 261 9.66 17.07 2.76
C ALA A 261 9.26 15.90 3.68
N PHE A 262 9.74 15.91 4.92
CA PHE A 262 9.47 14.87 5.92
C PHE A 262 8.25 15.18 6.80
N ARG A 263 7.69 16.39 6.70
CA ARG A 263 6.45 16.72 7.38
C ARG A 263 5.31 16.03 6.67
N VAL A 264 4.78 14.97 7.28
CA VAL A 264 3.49 14.41 6.86
C VAL A 264 2.43 15.39 7.37
N PRO A 265 1.51 15.90 6.55
CA PRO A 265 0.36 16.62 7.09
C PRO A 265 -0.36 15.69 8.05
N ASP A 266 -0.25 15.99 9.31
CA ASP A 266 -1.08 15.52 10.42
C ASP A 266 -1.56 14.05 10.43
N GLN A 267 -0.62 13.08 10.38
CA GLN A 267 -0.91 11.79 11.02
C GLN A 267 -0.82 11.90 12.56
N GLN A 268 -0.35 13.04 13.10
CA GLN A 268 -0.35 13.35 14.52
C GLN A 268 -1.69 13.92 15.02
N ALA A 269 -2.65 14.21 14.14
CA ALA A 269 -4.01 14.58 14.52
C ALA A 269 -5.01 13.39 14.51
N ARG A 270 -4.54 12.15 14.41
CA ARG A 270 -5.34 11.07 14.99
C ARG A 270 -5.09 11.12 16.49
N PRO A 271 -6.10 11.41 17.31
CA PRO A 271 -5.95 11.16 18.73
C PRO A 271 -5.47 9.71 18.88
N PRO A 272 -4.51 9.42 19.76
CA PRO A 272 -3.98 8.08 19.93
C PRO A 272 -5.17 7.13 20.13
N GLN A 273 -5.38 6.21 19.21
CA GLN A 273 -6.43 5.19 19.29
C GLN A 273 -6.22 4.25 20.49
N GLN A 274 -5.13 4.43 21.22
CA GLN A 274 -4.87 3.73 22.48
C GLN A 274 -5.65 4.30 23.67
N GLU A 275 -6.01 5.59 23.66
CA GLU A 275 -6.82 6.15 24.76
C GLU A 275 -8.32 5.78 24.70
N ALA A 276 -8.81 5.33 23.54
CA ALA A 276 -10.22 4.97 23.40
C ALA A 276 -10.57 3.57 23.96
N LYS A 277 -9.56 2.72 24.24
CA LYS A 277 -9.80 1.39 24.84
C LYS A 277 -9.93 1.39 26.36
N ASP A 278 -9.44 2.45 27.03
CA ASP A 278 -9.43 2.57 28.49
C ASP A 278 -10.31 3.74 29.00
N MET A 279 -11.14 4.34 28.14
CA MET A 279 -12.10 5.33 28.65
C MET A 279 -13.19 4.60 29.44
N PRO A 280 -13.33 4.92 30.74
CA PRO A 280 -14.38 4.33 31.55
C PRO A 280 -15.74 4.70 30.93
N MET A 281 -16.63 3.71 30.79
CA MET A 281 -17.96 3.92 30.22
C MET A 281 -18.89 4.75 31.13
N GLU A 282 -18.52 4.94 32.40
CA GLU A 282 -19.28 5.74 33.34
C GLU A 282 -19.03 7.25 33.13
N LEU A 283 -20.07 7.99 32.82
CA LEU A 283 -20.00 9.43 32.54
C LEU A 283 -19.27 10.21 33.66
N ARG A 284 -19.43 9.77 34.90
CA ARG A 284 -18.80 10.37 36.08
C ARG A 284 -17.29 10.24 36.09
N LEU A 285 -16.76 9.10 35.62
CA LEU A 285 -15.32 8.87 35.53
C LEU A 285 -14.71 9.64 34.35
N VAL A 286 -15.40 9.71 33.22
CA VAL A 286 -15.00 10.53 32.05
C VAL A 286 -14.94 12.00 32.43
N GLU A 287 -15.95 12.50 33.13
CA GLU A 287 -16.02 13.88 33.60
C GLU A 287 -14.88 14.20 34.57
N ARG A 288 -14.60 13.30 35.50
CA ARG A 288 -13.47 13.44 36.46
C ARG A 288 -12.14 13.54 35.75
N GLN A 289 -11.87 12.64 34.79
CA GLN A 289 -10.62 12.64 34.02
C GLN A 289 -10.47 13.92 33.20
N HIS A 290 -11.56 14.37 32.56
CA HIS A 290 -11.54 15.58 31.76
C HIS A 290 -11.27 16.83 32.61
N ILE A 291 -11.92 16.96 33.77
CA ILE A 291 -11.71 18.07 34.70
C ILE A 291 -10.27 18.07 35.25
N ALA A 292 -9.73 16.91 35.61
CA ALA A 292 -8.35 16.76 36.09
C ALA A 292 -7.34 17.23 35.03
N ARG A 293 -7.48 16.78 33.78
CA ARG A 293 -6.64 17.17 32.65
C ARG A 293 -6.68 18.67 32.35
N VAL A 294 -7.87 19.29 32.41
CA VAL A 294 -7.99 20.73 32.20
C VAL A 294 -7.41 21.54 33.35
N LEU A 295 -7.47 21.06 34.60
CA LEU A 295 -6.82 21.68 35.73
C LEU A 295 -5.29 21.68 35.59
N GLU A 296 -4.69 20.57 35.17
CA GLU A 296 -3.26 20.49 34.85
C GLU A 296 -2.85 21.47 33.74
N LEU A 297 -3.56 21.47 32.62
CA LEU A 297 -3.33 22.38 31.49
C LEU A 297 -3.51 23.88 31.88
N ALA A 298 -4.36 24.16 32.86
CA ALA A 298 -4.55 25.50 33.40
C ALA A 298 -3.49 25.89 34.46
N GLY A 299 -2.56 24.99 34.82
CA GLY A 299 -1.59 25.18 35.89
C GLY A 299 -2.28 25.30 37.25
N HIS A 300 -3.30 24.49 37.53
CA HIS A 300 -4.15 24.49 38.72
C HIS A 300 -4.91 25.80 38.99
N ASN A 301 -4.92 26.72 38.02
CA ASN A 301 -5.71 27.95 38.11
C ASN A 301 -7.18 27.66 37.81
N LYS A 302 -8.01 27.63 38.86
CA LYS A 302 -9.44 27.29 38.76
C LYS A 302 -10.25 28.29 37.91
N ASP A 303 -9.86 29.56 37.86
CA ASP A 303 -10.54 30.56 37.02
C ASP A 303 -10.27 30.33 35.53
N LYS A 304 -9.04 29.96 35.19
CA LYS A 304 -8.66 29.63 33.83
C LYS A 304 -9.29 28.29 33.40
N ALA A 305 -9.27 27.29 34.28
CA ALA A 305 -9.90 25.99 34.02
C ALA A 305 -11.41 26.08 33.80
N ALA A 306 -12.12 26.89 34.62
CA ALA A 306 -13.56 27.11 34.46
C ALA A 306 -13.92 27.69 33.08
N ARG A 307 -13.12 28.68 32.61
CA ARG A 307 -13.27 29.24 31.26
C ARG A 307 -12.99 28.23 30.17
N MET A 308 -11.98 27.39 30.31
CA MET A 308 -11.64 26.33 29.34
C MET A 308 -12.71 25.25 29.29
N LEU A 309 -13.36 24.93 30.40
CA LEU A 309 -14.44 23.96 30.49
C LEU A 309 -15.81 24.54 30.10
N GLY A 310 -15.93 25.84 29.88
CA GLY A 310 -17.24 26.48 29.56
C GLY A 310 -18.26 26.46 30.71
N ILE A 311 -17.80 26.35 31.97
CA ILE A 311 -18.65 26.30 33.16
C ILE A 311 -18.34 27.42 34.15
N SER A 312 -19.27 27.70 35.05
CA SER A 312 -19.05 28.70 36.11
C SER A 312 -17.98 28.20 37.10
N LYS A 313 -17.28 29.17 37.75
CA LYS A 313 -16.29 28.87 38.79
C LYS A 313 -16.90 28.08 39.96
N SER A 314 -18.11 28.42 40.35
CA SER A 314 -18.89 27.73 41.41
C SER A 314 -19.22 26.29 41.03
N THR A 315 -19.56 26.03 39.75
CA THR A 315 -19.84 24.69 39.24
C THR A 315 -18.56 23.84 39.23
N LEU A 316 -17.43 24.41 38.79
CA LEU A 316 -16.14 23.72 38.81
C LEU A 316 -15.72 23.39 40.25
N TRP A 317 -15.85 24.34 41.16
CA TRP A 317 -15.50 24.15 42.58
C TRP A 317 -16.31 22.99 43.21
N ARG A 318 -17.64 22.95 42.99
CA ARG A 318 -18.51 21.87 43.47
C ARG A 318 -18.07 20.53 42.89
N LYS A 319 -17.82 20.42 41.58
CA LYS A 319 -17.38 19.20 40.91
C LYS A 319 -16.00 18.73 41.41
N CYS A 320 -15.06 19.62 41.61
CA CYS A 320 -13.76 19.28 42.18
C CYS A 320 -13.91 18.72 43.60
N HIS A 321 -14.81 19.28 44.41
CA HIS A 321 -15.09 18.78 45.76
C HIS A 321 -15.78 17.41 45.76
N GLU A 322 -16.81 17.21 44.92
CA GLU A 322 -17.52 15.94 44.77
C GLU A 322 -16.63 14.81 44.25
N MET A 323 -15.59 15.13 43.42
CA MET A 323 -14.70 14.18 42.76
C MET A 323 -13.34 14.07 43.45
N GLN A 324 -13.10 14.77 44.56
CA GLN A 324 -11.85 14.85 45.32
C GLN A 324 -10.64 15.26 44.48
N LEU A 325 -10.82 16.22 43.53
CA LEU A 325 -9.77 16.76 42.69
C LEU A 325 -9.22 18.05 43.27
N GLY A 326 -7.90 18.13 43.41
CA GLY A 326 -7.22 19.37 43.81
C GLY A 326 -7.07 19.57 45.32
N GLN A 327 -7.08 18.50 46.11
CA GLN A 327 -6.57 18.51 47.50
C GLN A 327 -5.06 18.20 47.46
N GLU A 328 -4.22 19.19 47.17
CA GLU A 328 -2.84 19.13 47.60
C GLU A 328 -2.79 19.39 49.09
N ARG A 329 -2.14 18.49 49.81
CA ARG A 329 -1.83 18.61 51.22
C ARG A 329 -1.02 19.88 51.45
N GLU A 330 -1.59 20.83 52.17
CA GLU A 330 -0.74 21.79 52.91
C GLU A 330 0.14 21.00 53.86
N VAL A 331 1.45 21.02 53.61
CA VAL A 331 2.51 20.75 54.59
C VAL A 331 3.37 21.96 54.68
#